data_ad1bafc5aca56f01e2a6f42632f4d969
#
_entry.id   ad1bafc5aca56f01e2a6f42632f4d969
#
_cell.length_a   1.000
_cell.length_b   1.000
_cell.length_c   1.000
_cell.angle_alpha   90.00
_cell.angle_beta   90.00
_cell.angle_gamma   90.00
#
_symmetry.space_group_name_H-M   'P 1'
#
loop_
_entity.id
_entity.type
_entity.pdbx_description
1 polymer ?
#
loop_
_entity_poly.entity_id
_entity_poly.type
_entity_poly.pdbx_seq_one_letter_code
_entity_poly.pdbx_strand_id
1 'polypeptide(L)'
;MKAYQQYIRNVDPYVPGEQPHFDQMVKLNTNENPYPPSPNVLQAIAAIPLQEQRLYPDPTAHQLNAAIAKRYGLQEDQVFSGVGSDDVLAMLFLTFFNGTKPILFPDISYAFYPVWAKLFGIPYEAIPLDEQLRIVPEDYYRPNNGIVFPNPNAPTGIALPLDAIRSILEHNPDSIVLVDEAYVDFGAESAVSLLPEFENLIVVQTFSKSRALAGSRIGFCMGAPELIRALNNVKYSFNSYTLNRTAIAAGTAAMEDEDYFQRHLKLVVETREWTKQQLAQLGFQFPDSKSNFLFVTHPDYDMCQLFTYLRSKQIFVRQQKWKPYWLPFGNFCKQNTRLDSKEKI
;
A
#
# COMPACT_ATOMS: atom_id res chain seq x y z
N MET A 1 -24.11 23.68 21.78
CA MET A 1 -22.91 23.48 20.93
C MET A 1 -22.28 24.85 20.72
N LYS A 2 -20.96 24.98 20.89
CA LYS A 2 -20.28 26.27 20.63
C LYS A 2 -20.27 26.55 19.12
N ALA A 3 -20.41 27.83 18.72
CA ALA A 3 -20.55 28.21 17.31
C ALA A 3 -19.44 27.65 16.37
N TYR A 4 -18.21 27.55 16.84
CA TYR A 4 -17.09 27.03 16.02
C TYR A 4 -17.17 25.52 15.76
N GLN A 5 -17.92 24.74 16.54
CA GLN A 5 -18.00 23.29 16.39
C GLN A 5 -18.62 22.86 15.04
N GLN A 6 -19.44 23.70 14.43
CA GLN A 6 -20.00 23.47 13.10
C GLN A 6 -18.95 23.51 11.97
N TYR A 7 -17.78 24.11 12.23
CA TYR A 7 -16.67 24.20 11.26
C TYR A 7 -15.60 23.10 11.44
N ILE A 8 -15.76 22.25 12.46
CA ILE A 8 -14.85 21.11 12.63
C ILE A 8 -15.17 20.07 11.55
N ARG A 9 -14.14 19.70 10.77
CA ARG A 9 -14.30 18.66 9.75
C ARG A 9 -14.66 17.33 10.40
N ASN A 10 -15.79 16.77 10.02
CA ASN A 10 -16.21 15.44 10.47
C ASN A 10 -15.65 14.38 9.52
N VAL A 11 -14.78 13.50 10.01
CA VAL A 11 -14.16 12.42 9.24
C VAL A 11 -14.17 11.13 10.05
N ASP A 12 -14.32 10.00 9.35
CA ASP A 12 -14.11 8.66 9.89
C ASP A 12 -12.65 8.27 9.62
N PRO A 13 -11.75 8.32 10.63
CA PRO A 13 -10.33 8.06 10.39
C PRO A 13 -10.08 6.57 10.13
N TYR A 14 -8.99 6.28 9.44
CA TYR A 14 -8.44 4.92 9.37
C TYR A 14 -8.03 4.44 10.77
N VAL A 15 -8.34 3.18 11.07
CA VAL A 15 -7.91 2.54 12.32
C VAL A 15 -6.64 1.73 12.05
N PRO A 16 -5.48 2.18 12.57
CA PRO A 16 -4.21 1.46 12.42
C PRO A 16 -4.27 0.06 13.02
N GLY A 17 -3.44 -0.85 12.51
CA GLY A 17 -3.23 -2.15 13.13
C GLY A 17 -2.67 -1.99 14.55
N GLU A 18 -3.09 -2.86 15.46
CA GLU A 18 -2.60 -2.88 16.82
C GLU A 18 -1.06 -3.01 16.84
N GLN A 19 -0.42 -2.30 17.77
CA GLN A 19 1.02 -2.39 18.05
C GLN A 19 1.21 -3.07 19.43
N PRO A 20 1.19 -4.42 19.49
CA PRO A 20 1.37 -5.14 20.73
C PRO A 20 2.82 -4.99 21.24
N HIS A 21 2.98 -4.99 22.56
CA HIS A 21 4.27 -4.94 23.24
C HIS A 21 4.35 -6.09 24.24
N PHE A 22 4.95 -7.19 23.84
CA PHE A 22 5.22 -8.36 24.68
C PHE A 22 6.65 -8.84 24.43
N ASP A 23 7.31 -9.38 25.47
CA ASP A 23 8.71 -9.83 25.36
C ASP A 23 8.90 -10.99 24.37
N GLN A 24 7.88 -11.84 24.22
CA GLN A 24 7.91 -12.95 23.26
C GLN A 24 6.58 -12.97 22.49
N MET A 25 6.58 -12.39 21.28
CA MET A 25 5.40 -12.38 20.42
C MET A 25 5.74 -12.70 18.98
N VAL A 26 4.76 -13.20 18.24
CA VAL A 26 4.79 -13.35 16.79
C VAL A 26 3.89 -12.27 16.19
N LYS A 27 4.49 -11.21 15.64
CA LYS A 27 3.77 -10.05 15.08
C LYS A 27 3.63 -10.19 13.56
N LEU A 28 2.42 -10.50 13.09
CA LEU A 28 2.11 -10.70 11.66
C LEU A 28 1.00 -9.75 11.15
N ASN A 29 0.52 -8.82 11.97
CA ASN A 29 -0.70 -8.06 11.70
C ASN A 29 -0.51 -6.81 10.83
N THR A 30 0.73 -6.39 10.54
CA THR A 30 1.05 -5.18 9.77
C THR A 30 1.97 -5.44 8.57
N ASN A 31 2.20 -6.72 8.23
CA ASN A 31 2.96 -7.17 7.06
C ASN A 31 4.38 -6.56 6.99
N GLU A 32 5.03 -6.42 8.16
CA GLU A 32 6.42 -5.98 8.24
C GLU A 32 7.37 -7.06 7.71
N ASN A 33 8.53 -6.67 7.25
CA ASN A 33 9.56 -7.60 6.82
C ASN A 33 10.18 -8.27 8.08
N PRO A 34 10.33 -9.60 8.12
CA PRO A 34 10.95 -10.29 9.26
C PRO A 34 12.47 -10.09 9.35
N TYR A 35 13.09 -9.63 8.27
CA TYR A 35 14.52 -9.37 8.20
C TYR A 35 14.83 -7.88 8.42
N PRO A 36 16.01 -7.54 8.97
CA PRO A 36 16.44 -6.15 9.07
C PRO A 36 16.70 -5.53 7.69
N PRO A 37 16.78 -4.20 7.59
CA PRO A 37 17.28 -3.54 6.39
C PRO A 37 18.78 -3.85 6.16
N SER A 38 19.27 -3.53 4.95
CA SER A 38 20.68 -3.67 4.60
C SER A 38 21.62 -3.01 5.63
N PRO A 39 22.74 -3.64 5.99
CA PRO A 39 23.77 -3.01 6.82
C PRO A 39 24.26 -1.66 6.29
N ASN A 40 24.25 -1.45 4.97
CA ASN A 40 24.60 -0.18 4.32
C ASN A 40 23.70 0.96 4.75
N VAL A 41 22.45 0.67 5.10
CA VAL A 41 21.49 1.66 5.65
C VAL A 41 22.00 2.23 6.97
N LEU A 42 22.46 1.38 7.89
CA LEU A 42 23.02 1.84 9.17
C LEU A 42 24.26 2.70 8.96
N GLN A 43 25.15 2.28 8.04
CA GLN A 43 26.37 3.03 7.71
C GLN A 43 26.02 4.41 7.13
N ALA A 44 25.06 4.48 6.20
CA ALA A 44 24.62 5.75 5.60
C ALA A 44 24.03 6.72 6.64
N ILE A 45 23.21 6.20 7.57
CA ILE A 45 22.66 7.00 8.68
C ILE A 45 23.78 7.50 9.61
N ALA A 46 24.70 6.62 9.98
CA ALA A 46 25.81 6.96 10.89
C ALA A 46 26.81 7.95 10.28
N ALA A 47 26.90 8.00 8.97
CA ALA A 47 27.78 8.94 8.26
C ALA A 47 27.26 10.38 8.25
N ILE A 48 26.01 10.63 8.65
CA ILE A 48 25.43 11.98 8.67
C ILE A 48 26.07 12.78 9.81
N PRO A 49 26.77 13.89 9.53
CA PRO A 49 27.36 14.72 10.59
C PRO A 49 26.28 15.30 11.50
N LEU A 50 26.51 15.26 12.82
CA LEU A 50 25.55 15.78 13.81
C LEU A 50 25.18 17.25 13.54
N GLN A 51 26.13 18.07 13.10
CA GLN A 51 25.92 19.48 12.77
C GLN A 51 24.89 19.70 11.65
N GLU A 52 24.73 18.73 10.75
CA GLU A 52 23.76 18.81 9.66
C GLU A 52 22.32 18.65 10.14
N GLN A 53 22.09 18.07 11.32
CA GLN A 53 20.75 17.91 11.89
C GLN A 53 20.04 19.25 12.16
N ARG A 54 20.79 20.35 12.30
CA ARG A 54 20.24 21.71 12.46
C ARG A 54 19.76 22.35 11.13
N LEU A 55 20.07 21.74 9.98
CA LEU A 55 19.75 22.25 8.65
C LEU A 55 18.56 21.50 8.08
N TYR A 56 17.74 22.19 7.27
CA TYR A 56 16.71 21.53 6.51
C TYR A 56 17.32 20.48 5.56
N PRO A 57 16.62 19.34 5.32
CA PRO A 57 17.04 18.38 4.30
C PRO A 57 16.85 18.95 2.90
N ASP A 58 17.35 18.23 1.88
CA ASP A 58 17.06 18.53 0.49
C ASP A 58 15.54 18.39 0.21
N PRO A 59 14.86 19.48 -0.19
CA PRO A 59 13.41 19.44 -0.43
C PRO A 59 13.03 18.58 -1.64
N THR A 60 13.95 18.32 -2.56
CA THR A 60 13.75 17.49 -3.75
C THR A 60 14.01 16.01 -3.49
N ALA A 61 14.70 15.67 -2.39
CA ALA A 61 15.20 14.33 -2.11
C ALA A 61 16.01 13.74 -3.30
N HIS A 62 16.80 14.59 -3.97
CA HIS A 62 17.53 14.29 -5.20
C HIS A 62 18.28 12.96 -5.15
N GLN A 63 19.09 12.71 -4.10
CA GLN A 63 19.86 11.47 -3.99
C GLN A 63 18.98 10.22 -4.02
N LEU A 64 17.87 10.26 -3.30
CA LEU A 64 16.91 9.15 -3.27
C LEU A 64 16.20 8.98 -4.62
N ASN A 65 15.70 10.07 -5.21
CA ASN A 65 15.01 10.03 -6.49
C ASN A 65 15.93 9.56 -7.62
N ALA A 66 17.20 10.00 -7.63
CA ALA A 66 18.20 9.52 -8.58
C ALA A 66 18.50 8.02 -8.44
N ALA A 67 18.59 7.49 -7.19
CA ALA A 67 18.79 6.07 -6.95
C ALA A 67 17.58 5.23 -7.40
N ILE A 68 16.35 5.72 -7.16
CA ILE A 68 15.12 5.08 -7.64
C ILE A 68 15.08 5.11 -9.18
N ALA A 69 15.29 6.26 -9.80
CA ALA A 69 15.30 6.41 -11.26
C ALA A 69 16.30 5.43 -11.92
N LYS A 70 17.52 5.38 -11.39
CA LYS A 70 18.55 4.44 -11.85
C LYS A 70 18.10 2.99 -11.76
N ARG A 71 17.47 2.58 -10.65
CA ARG A 71 16.99 1.21 -10.42
C ARG A 71 15.95 0.78 -11.44
N TYR A 72 15.06 1.70 -11.83
CA TYR A 72 13.95 1.43 -12.74
C TYR A 72 14.21 1.85 -14.20
N GLY A 73 15.40 2.36 -14.52
CA GLY A 73 15.75 2.83 -15.87
C GLY A 73 14.98 4.08 -16.30
N LEU A 74 14.61 4.92 -15.34
CA LEU A 74 13.85 6.15 -15.54
C LEU A 74 14.75 7.39 -15.44
N GLN A 75 14.21 8.56 -15.79
CA GLN A 75 14.79 9.85 -15.47
C GLN A 75 14.32 10.32 -14.07
N GLU A 76 15.08 11.19 -13.41
CA GLU A 76 14.76 11.66 -12.07
C GLU A 76 13.44 12.45 -12.02
N ASP A 77 13.10 13.18 -13.06
CA ASP A 77 11.86 13.95 -13.19
C ASP A 77 10.61 13.06 -13.36
N GLN A 78 10.80 11.74 -13.51
CA GLN A 78 9.73 10.73 -13.49
C GLN A 78 9.49 10.13 -12.10
N VAL A 79 10.20 10.60 -11.06
CA VAL A 79 10.14 10.04 -9.70
C VAL A 79 9.72 11.10 -8.68
N PHE A 80 8.82 10.73 -7.77
CA PHE A 80 8.42 11.54 -6.63
C PHE A 80 8.52 10.72 -5.35
N SER A 81 9.08 11.28 -4.29
CA SER A 81 9.21 10.65 -2.97
C SER A 81 8.45 11.40 -1.89
N GLY A 82 7.83 10.64 -0.95
CA GLY A 82 7.06 11.17 0.20
C GLY A 82 7.22 10.32 1.47
N VAL A 83 6.52 10.72 2.53
CA VAL A 83 6.62 10.12 3.89
C VAL A 83 5.80 8.82 3.98
N GLY A 84 6.25 7.79 3.27
CA GLY A 84 5.55 6.53 3.05
C GLY A 84 4.58 6.60 1.89
N SER A 85 4.15 5.42 1.40
CA SER A 85 3.17 5.36 0.30
C SER A 85 1.82 5.99 0.66
N ASP A 86 1.46 6.04 1.95
CA ASP A 86 0.23 6.71 2.40
C ASP A 86 0.24 8.21 2.09
N ASP A 87 1.37 8.89 2.34
CA ASP A 87 1.56 10.30 2.01
C ASP A 87 1.54 10.52 0.49
N VAL A 88 2.26 9.67 -0.26
CA VAL A 88 2.28 9.71 -1.73
C VAL A 88 0.89 9.53 -2.31
N LEU A 89 0.15 8.52 -1.86
CA LEU A 89 -1.22 8.24 -2.29
C LEU A 89 -2.17 9.40 -1.94
N ALA A 90 -2.10 9.93 -0.72
CA ALA A 90 -2.91 11.08 -0.31
C ALA A 90 -2.64 12.31 -1.20
N MET A 91 -1.35 12.59 -1.52
CA MET A 91 -0.98 13.66 -2.44
C MET A 91 -1.50 13.42 -3.86
N LEU A 92 -1.47 12.18 -4.35
CA LEU A 92 -2.03 11.79 -5.65
C LEU A 92 -3.53 12.01 -5.71
N PHE A 93 -4.27 11.59 -4.66
CA PHE A 93 -5.71 11.83 -4.55
C PHE A 93 -6.02 13.35 -4.58
N LEU A 94 -5.28 14.14 -3.81
CA LEU A 94 -5.45 15.59 -3.76
C LEU A 94 -5.10 16.27 -5.09
N THR A 95 -4.13 15.74 -5.83
CA THR A 95 -3.63 16.36 -7.07
C THR A 95 -4.53 16.06 -8.26
N PHE A 96 -4.96 14.79 -8.44
CA PHE A 96 -5.52 14.32 -9.71
C PHE A 96 -7.01 14.03 -9.69
N PHE A 97 -7.63 13.76 -8.53
CA PHE A 97 -9.02 13.32 -8.48
C PHE A 97 -10.01 14.45 -8.13
N ASN A 98 -9.88 15.58 -8.83
CA ASN A 98 -10.65 16.80 -8.56
C ASN A 98 -11.89 16.95 -9.46
N GLY A 99 -12.28 15.92 -10.21
CA GLY A 99 -13.42 15.97 -11.12
C GLY A 99 -14.75 15.64 -10.41
N THR A 100 -15.84 15.69 -11.19
CA THR A 100 -17.19 15.43 -10.70
C THR A 100 -17.66 13.98 -10.87
N LYS A 101 -16.99 13.22 -11.74
CA LYS A 101 -17.23 11.77 -11.89
C LYS A 101 -16.58 11.00 -10.75
N PRO A 102 -17.07 9.79 -10.42
CA PRO A 102 -16.43 8.97 -9.37
C PRO A 102 -15.06 8.49 -9.80
N ILE A 103 -14.14 8.34 -8.84
CA ILE A 103 -12.98 7.46 -8.99
C ILE A 103 -13.41 6.02 -8.71
N LEU A 104 -12.73 5.05 -9.34
CA LEU A 104 -13.04 3.63 -9.22
C LEU A 104 -11.91 2.91 -8.46
N PHE A 105 -12.28 2.04 -7.53
CA PHE A 105 -11.33 1.14 -6.86
C PHE A 105 -12.05 -0.14 -6.40
N PRO A 106 -11.31 -1.26 -6.18
CA PRO A 106 -11.94 -2.51 -5.74
C PRO A 106 -12.60 -2.36 -4.36
N ASP A 107 -13.75 -3.00 -4.17
CA ASP A 107 -14.51 -2.97 -2.91
C ASP A 107 -13.77 -3.66 -1.76
N ILE A 108 -13.06 -4.76 -2.06
CA ILE A 108 -12.16 -5.46 -1.12
C ILE A 108 -10.73 -5.10 -1.47
N SER A 109 -10.22 -4.01 -0.88
CA SER A 109 -8.94 -3.43 -1.20
C SER A 109 -8.31 -2.68 -0.02
N TYR A 110 -7.34 -1.82 -0.28
CA TYR A 110 -6.69 -1.02 0.74
C TYR A 110 -7.67 -0.02 1.36
N ALA A 111 -7.89 -0.17 2.66
CA ALA A 111 -8.96 0.52 3.38
C ALA A 111 -8.79 2.06 3.48
N PHE A 112 -7.67 2.62 3.07
CA PHE A 112 -7.45 4.06 3.04
C PHE A 112 -8.09 4.76 1.83
N TYR A 113 -8.33 4.08 0.71
CA TYR A 113 -8.89 4.74 -0.48
C TYR A 113 -10.22 5.46 -0.19
N PRO A 114 -11.22 4.83 0.44
CA PRO A 114 -12.45 5.53 0.80
C PRO A 114 -12.24 6.62 1.88
N VAL A 115 -11.21 6.48 2.73
CA VAL A 115 -10.89 7.49 3.75
C VAL A 115 -10.40 8.77 3.09
N TRP A 116 -9.45 8.68 2.14
CA TRP A 116 -8.98 9.87 1.40
C TRP A 116 -10.06 10.45 0.49
N ALA A 117 -10.84 9.60 -0.19
CA ALA A 117 -11.94 10.08 -1.00
C ALA A 117 -12.93 10.91 -0.18
N LYS A 118 -13.34 10.43 0.98
CA LYS A 118 -14.21 11.19 1.91
C LYS A 118 -13.52 12.45 2.46
N LEU A 119 -12.25 12.36 2.86
CA LEU A 119 -11.50 13.49 3.41
C LEU A 119 -11.40 14.65 2.43
N PHE A 120 -11.19 14.36 1.15
CA PHE A 120 -11.03 15.36 0.10
C PHE A 120 -12.33 15.68 -0.65
N GLY A 121 -13.44 15.01 -0.33
CA GLY A 121 -14.73 15.23 -0.99
C GLY A 121 -14.79 14.67 -2.41
N ILE A 122 -14.02 13.62 -2.71
CA ILE A 122 -13.92 12.97 -4.01
C ILE A 122 -15.05 11.94 -4.14
N PRO A 123 -15.91 12.01 -5.18
CA PRO A 123 -16.86 10.95 -5.46
C PRO A 123 -16.14 9.65 -5.79
N TYR A 124 -16.65 8.52 -5.30
CA TYR A 124 -16.05 7.22 -5.60
C TYR A 124 -17.10 6.12 -5.76
N GLU A 125 -16.73 5.09 -6.51
CA GLU A 125 -17.46 3.84 -6.64
C GLU A 125 -16.54 2.68 -6.30
N ALA A 126 -16.97 1.83 -5.38
CA ALA A 126 -16.27 0.60 -5.02
C ALA A 126 -16.73 -0.53 -5.94
N ILE A 127 -15.84 -1.05 -6.77
CA ILE A 127 -16.12 -2.06 -7.79
C ILE A 127 -15.97 -3.46 -7.18
N PRO A 128 -17.00 -4.30 -7.22
CA PRO A 128 -16.92 -5.65 -6.66
C PRO A 128 -15.81 -6.49 -7.31
N LEU A 129 -15.10 -7.28 -6.50
CA LEU A 129 -14.28 -8.36 -7.02
C LEU A 129 -15.15 -9.52 -7.50
N ASP A 130 -14.61 -10.38 -8.36
CA ASP A 130 -15.29 -11.60 -8.77
C ASP A 130 -15.37 -12.64 -7.62
N GLU A 131 -16.03 -13.77 -7.89
CA GLU A 131 -16.16 -14.87 -6.91
C GLU A 131 -14.82 -15.47 -6.47
N GLN A 132 -13.76 -15.28 -7.26
CA GLN A 132 -12.41 -15.71 -6.98
C GLN A 132 -11.54 -14.59 -6.35
N LEU A 133 -12.18 -13.48 -5.93
CA LEU A 133 -11.54 -12.30 -5.35
C LEU A 133 -10.57 -11.57 -6.28
N ARG A 134 -10.79 -11.63 -7.59
CA ARG A 134 -9.97 -10.97 -8.62
C ARG A 134 -10.61 -9.66 -9.08
N ILE A 135 -9.77 -8.73 -9.47
CA ILE A 135 -10.18 -7.54 -10.22
C ILE A 135 -10.58 -7.99 -11.64
N VAL A 136 -11.76 -7.56 -12.10
CA VAL A 136 -12.26 -7.78 -13.46
C VAL A 136 -12.01 -6.50 -14.25
N PRO A 137 -11.09 -6.48 -15.24
CA PRO A 137 -10.73 -5.26 -15.98
C PRO A 137 -11.91 -4.56 -16.64
N GLU A 138 -12.85 -5.33 -17.20
CA GLU A 138 -14.01 -4.85 -17.92
C GLU A 138 -14.95 -3.99 -17.06
N ASP A 139 -14.96 -4.21 -15.75
CA ASP A 139 -15.77 -3.43 -14.81
C ASP A 139 -15.25 -1.99 -14.65
N TYR A 140 -14.04 -1.71 -15.10
CA TYR A 140 -13.40 -0.39 -15.10
C TYR A 140 -13.54 0.36 -16.44
N TYR A 141 -14.13 -0.24 -17.50
CA TYR A 141 -14.34 0.38 -18.81
C TYR A 141 -15.61 1.25 -18.82
N ARG A 142 -15.63 2.24 -17.94
CA ARG A 142 -16.77 3.15 -17.75
C ARG A 142 -16.30 4.57 -17.47
N PRO A 143 -17.15 5.58 -17.69
CA PRO A 143 -16.80 6.97 -17.40
C PRO A 143 -16.42 7.16 -15.91
N ASN A 144 -15.21 7.66 -15.65
CA ASN A 144 -14.67 7.86 -14.32
C ASN A 144 -13.79 9.12 -14.28
N ASN A 145 -13.28 9.48 -13.10
CA ASN A 145 -12.33 10.56 -12.87
C ASN A 145 -10.97 10.04 -12.37
N GLY A 146 -10.73 8.77 -12.50
CA GLY A 146 -9.51 8.07 -12.13
C GLY A 146 -9.77 6.67 -11.60
N ILE A 147 -8.78 5.83 -11.69
CA ILE A 147 -8.82 4.43 -11.25
C ILE A 147 -7.67 4.19 -10.29
N VAL A 148 -7.93 3.50 -9.18
CA VAL A 148 -6.91 3.15 -8.19
C VAL A 148 -7.08 1.69 -7.80
N PHE A 149 -6.02 0.89 -7.89
CA PHE A 149 -6.02 -0.48 -7.36
C PHE A 149 -4.64 -0.92 -6.93
N PRO A 150 -4.55 -1.77 -5.88
CA PRO A 150 -3.28 -2.37 -5.49
C PRO A 150 -2.91 -3.53 -6.43
N ASN A 151 -1.65 -3.69 -6.73
CA ASN A 151 -1.14 -4.85 -7.47
C ASN A 151 0.19 -5.34 -6.91
N PRO A 152 0.22 -6.48 -6.18
CA PRO A 152 -0.89 -7.36 -5.80
C PRO A 152 -1.95 -6.69 -4.90
N ASN A 153 -3.22 -7.08 -5.07
CA ASN A 153 -4.30 -6.53 -4.27
C ASN A 153 -4.15 -6.91 -2.79
N ALA A 154 -4.37 -5.98 -1.90
CA ALA A 154 -4.41 -6.22 -0.46
C ALA A 154 -5.86 -6.04 0.05
N PRO A 155 -6.49 -7.06 0.67
CA PRO A 155 -5.86 -8.18 1.39
C PRO A 155 -5.78 -9.52 0.62
N THR A 156 -6.20 -9.60 -0.63
CA THR A 156 -6.31 -10.90 -1.34
C THR A 156 -4.95 -11.50 -1.70
N GLY A 157 -3.94 -10.66 -1.92
CA GLY A 157 -2.62 -11.06 -2.39
C GLY A 157 -2.55 -11.40 -3.88
N ILE A 158 -3.68 -11.33 -4.60
CA ILE A 158 -3.77 -11.67 -6.02
C ILE A 158 -3.15 -10.56 -6.86
N ALA A 159 -2.29 -10.95 -7.81
CA ALA A 159 -1.73 -10.03 -8.80
C ALA A 159 -2.57 -10.02 -10.07
N LEU A 160 -2.80 -8.84 -10.62
CA LEU A 160 -3.35 -8.61 -11.94
C LEU A 160 -2.20 -8.66 -12.96
N PRO A 161 -2.31 -9.44 -14.06
CA PRO A 161 -1.25 -9.48 -15.07
C PRO A 161 -1.14 -8.17 -15.85
N LEU A 162 0.04 -7.88 -16.41
CA LEU A 162 0.30 -6.62 -17.12
C LEU A 162 -0.67 -6.38 -18.30
N ASP A 163 -1.06 -7.42 -19.04
CA ASP A 163 -2.02 -7.29 -20.14
C ASP A 163 -3.38 -6.77 -19.65
N ALA A 164 -3.82 -7.19 -18.48
CA ALA A 164 -5.05 -6.69 -17.87
C ALA A 164 -4.93 -5.22 -17.41
N ILE A 165 -3.76 -4.84 -16.86
CA ILE A 165 -3.47 -3.43 -16.52
C ILE A 165 -3.43 -2.58 -17.80
N ARG A 166 -2.78 -3.06 -18.85
CA ARG A 166 -2.75 -2.45 -20.18
C ARG A 166 -4.17 -2.21 -20.71
N SER A 167 -5.02 -3.22 -20.64
CA SER A 167 -6.39 -3.11 -21.10
C SER A 167 -7.20 -2.06 -20.35
N ILE A 168 -7.00 -1.94 -19.02
CA ILE A 168 -7.61 -0.84 -18.23
C ILE A 168 -7.12 0.52 -18.73
N LEU A 169 -5.83 0.68 -18.98
CA LEU A 169 -5.22 1.94 -19.47
C LEU A 169 -5.77 2.33 -20.85
N GLU A 170 -5.83 1.38 -21.79
CA GLU A 170 -6.33 1.59 -23.16
C GLU A 170 -7.81 2.02 -23.21
N HIS A 171 -8.63 1.51 -22.27
CA HIS A 171 -10.05 1.88 -22.18
C HIS A 171 -10.30 3.15 -21.37
N ASN A 172 -9.27 3.73 -20.76
CA ASN A 172 -9.37 4.94 -19.92
C ASN A 172 -8.30 5.99 -20.25
N PRO A 173 -8.13 6.39 -21.53
CA PRO A 173 -7.04 7.28 -21.95
C PRO A 173 -7.11 8.68 -21.30
N ASP A 174 -8.31 9.13 -20.91
CA ASP A 174 -8.56 10.43 -20.31
C ASP A 174 -8.57 10.43 -18.77
N SER A 175 -8.25 9.28 -18.15
CA SER A 175 -8.27 9.11 -16.70
C SER A 175 -6.92 8.66 -16.17
N ILE A 176 -6.48 9.21 -15.04
CA ILE A 176 -5.29 8.70 -14.35
C ILE A 176 -5.58 7.30 -13.81
N VAL A 177 -4.71 6.34 -14.13
CA VAL A 177 -4.70 4.99 -13.57
C VAL A 177 -3.54 4.89 -12.59
N LEU A 178 -3.86 4.69 -11.32
CA LEU A 178 -2.91 4.59 -10.22
C LEU A 178 -2.80 3.14 -9.79
N VAL A 179 -1.61 2.54 -9.97
CA VAL A 179 -1.30 1.17 -9.55
C VAL A 179 -0.48 1.23 -8.26
N ASP A 180 -1.08 0.77 -7.15
CA ASP A 180 -0.40 0.72 -5.86
C ASP A 180 0.35 -0.61 -5.71
N GLU A 181 1.65 -0.56 -5.89
CA GLU A 181 2.56 -1.70 -5.90
C GLU A 181 3.29 -1.90 -4.57
N ALA A 182 2.63 -1.66 -3.44
CA ALA A 182 3.25 -1.84 -2.12
C ALA A 182 3.82 -3.25 -1.89
N TYR A 183 3.38 -4.25 -2.64
CA TYR A 183 3.78 -5.65 -2.49
C TYR A 183 4.35 -6.30 -3.77
N VAL A 184 4.59 -5.55 -4.84
CA VAL A 184 4.97 -6.07 -6.17
C VAL A 184 6.21 -6.94 -6.14
N ASP A 185 7.21 -6.56 -5.35
CA ASP A 185 8.50 -7.26 -5.28
C ASP A 185 8.38 -8.73 -4.87
N PHE A 186 7.29 -9.12 -4.19
CA PHE A 186 7.12 -10.49 -3.69
C PHE A 186 6.63 -11.50 -4.74
N GLY A 187 6.59 -11.13 -6.03
CA GLY A 187 6.35 -12.06 -7.12
C GLY A 187 5.28 -11.66 -8.13
N ALA A 188 4.92 -10.37 -8.20
CA ALA A 188 4.14 -9.80 -9.29
C ALA A 188 5.07 -9.09 -10.30
N GLU A 189 4.56 -8.84 -11.50
CA GLU A 189 5.21 -8.00 -12.49
C GLU A 189 4.82 -6.54 -12.28
N SER A 190 5.82 -5.65 -12.32
CA SER A 190 5.59 -4.22 -12.11
C SER A 190 5.05 -3.54 -13.36
N ALA A 191 4.02 -2.71 -13.18
CA ALA A 191 3.47 -1.83 -14.21
C ALA A 191 4.43 -0.71 -14.63
N VAL A 192 5.58 -0.54 -13.98
CA VAL A 192 6.63 0.41 -14.41
C VAL A 192 7.05 0.16 -15.86
N SER A 193 7.03 -1.09 -16.32
CA SER A 193 7.33 -1.45 -17.72
C SER A 193 6.36 -0.83 -18.74
N LEU A 194 5.16 -0.40 -18.31
CA LEU A 194 4.15 0.24 -19.14
C LEU A 194 4.28 1.78 -19.20
N LEU A 195 5.08 2.40 -18.31
CA LEU A 195 5.25 3.86 -18.28
C LEU A 195 5.69 4.49 -19.63
N PRO A 196 6.54 3.84 -20.45
CA PRO A 196 6.89 4.40 -21.75
C PRO A 196 5.73 4.48 -22.75
N GLU A 197 4.64 3.74 -22.53
CA GLU A 197 3.51 3.63 -23.46
C GLU A 197 2.28 4.43 -22.98
N PHE A 198 2.17 4.71 -21.66
CA PHE A 198 0.97 5.29 -21.06
C PHE A 198 1.32 6.52 -20.19
N GLU A 199 1.06 7.72 -20.70
CA GLU A 199 1.29 8.97 -19.98
C GLU A 199 0.34 9.16 -18.77
N ASN A 200 -0.80 8.47 -18.75
CA ASN A 200 -1.80 8.51 -17.67
C ASN A 200 -1.59 7.45 -16.57
N LEU A 201 -0.49 6.69 -16.62
CA LEU A 201 -0.13 5.71 -15.60
C LEU A 201 0.73 6.34 -14.49
N ILE A 202 0.37 6.05 -13.24
CA ILE A 202 1.21 6.30 -12.07
C ILE A 202 1.38 5.01 -11.28
N VAL A 203 2.62 4.64 -10.96
CA VAL A 203 2.96 3.46 -10.17
C VAL A 203 3.49 3.91 -8.81
N VAL A 204 2.88 3.43 -7.72
CA VAL A 204 3.28 3.77 -6.34
C VAL A 204 3.96 2.58 -5.69
N GLN A 205 5.08 2.81 -5.02
CA GLN A 205 5.79 1.77 -4.25
C GLN A 205 6.23 2.27 -2.87
N THR A 206 6.72 1.36 -2.02
CA THR A 206 7.11 1.68 -0.64
C THR A 206 8.37 0.93 -0.21
N PHE A 207 9.15 1.54 0.65
CA PHE A 207 10.26 0.87 1.35
C PHE A 207 9.80 0.09 2.59
N SER A 208 8.53 0.22 2.98
CA SER A 208 8.00 -0.36 4.22
C SER A 208 7.95 -1.88 4.23
N LYS A 209 7.91 -2.54 3.05
CA LYS A 209 7.67 -3.97 2.92
C LYS A 209 8.93 -4.72 2.50
N SER A 210 9.22 -4.77 1.22
CA SER A 210 10.34 -5.56 0.68
C SER A 210 11.70 -5.05 1.15
N ARG A 211 11.88 -3.74 1.31
CA ARG A 211 13.14 -3.12 1.75
C ARG A 211 13.28 -2.94 3.26
N ALA A 212 12.35 -3.49 4.06
CA ALA A 212 12.43 -3.55 5.52
C ALA A 212 12.57 -2.18 6.24
N LEU A 213 12.07 -1.08 5.66
CA LEU A 213 12.21 0.28 6.19
C LEU A 213 10.85 0.89 6.60
N ALA A 214 9.93 0.09 7.14
CA ALA A 214 8.62 0.58 7.59
C ALA A 214 8.73 1.75 8.58
N GLY A 215 9.69 1.71 9.49
CA GLY A 215 9.95 2.77 10.48
C GLY A 215 10.55 4.05 9.89
N SER A 216 11.21 3.98 8.75
CA SER A 216 11.82 5.15 8.07
C SER A 216 10.81 5.97 7.28
N ARG A 217 9.60 5.47 7.06
CA ARG A 217 8.52 6.15 6.35
C ARG A 217 8.96 6.69 4.99
N ILE A 218 9.27 5.81 4.04
CA ILE A 218 9.64 6.18 2.67
C ILE A 218 8.69 5.50 1.70
N GLY A 219 8.04 6.30 0.85
CA GLY A 219 7.26 5.86 -0.30
C GLY A 219 7.62 6.70 -1.52
N PHE A 220 7.31 6.22 -2.69
CA PHE A 220 7.55 6.93 -3.93
C PHE A 220 6.54 6.56 -5.01
N CYS A 221 6.42 7.40 -6.02
CA CYS A 221 5.72 7.05 -7.23
C CYS A 221 6.54 7.39 -8.47
N MET A 222 6.19 6.75 -9.57
CA MET A 222 6.79 6.89 -10.88
C MET A 222 5.71 7.16 -11.91
N GLY A 223 5.95 8.06 -12.87
CA GLY A 223 4.98 8.46 -13.88
C GLY A 223 5.59 9.40 -14.92
N ALA A 224 4.76 9.93 -15.82
CA ALA A 224 5.18 10.92 -16.79
C ALA A 224 5.70 12.20 -16.09
N PRO A 225 6.74 12.89 -16.63
CA PRO A 225 7.37 14.06 -15.99
C PRO A 225 6.38 15.17 -15.64
N GLU A 226 5.36 15.39 -16.46
CA GLU A 226 4.34 16.40 -16.19
C GLU A 226 3.42 16.06 -15.03
N LEU A 227 3.10 14.77 -14.80
CA LEU A 227 2.36 14.32 -13.64
C LEU A 227 3.20 14.49 -12.37
N ILE A 228 4.47 14.14 -12.42
CA ILE A 228 5.40 14.31 -11.30
C ILE A 228 5.59 15.79 -10.97
N ARG A 229 5.68 16.66 -11.99
CA ARG A 229 5.74 18.12 -11.79
C ARG A 229 4.48 18.67 -11.14
N ALA A 230 3.28 18.22 -11.56
CA ALA A 230 2.01 18.61 -10.95
C ALA A 230 1.95 18.19 -9.47
N LEU A 231 2.38 16.96 -9.17
CA LEU A 231 2.44 16.44 -7.81
C LEU A 231 3.41 17.23 -6.92
N ASN A 232 4.59 17.59 -7.44
CA ASN A 232 5.54 18.45 -6.74
C ASN A 232 4.97 19.84 -6.45
N ASN A 233 4.20 20.43 -7.37
CA ASN A 233 3.55 21.73 -7.13
C ASN A 233 2.59 21.67 -5.94
N VAL A 234 1.80 20.60 -5.81
CA VAL A 234 0.91 20.38 -4.65
C VAL A 234 1.73 20.14 -3.38
N LYS A 235 2.76 19.29 -3.43
CA LYS A 235 3.68 19.05 -2.30
C LYS A 235 4.27 20.36 -1.77
N TYR A 236 4.83 21.20 -2.63
CA TYR A 236 5.43 22.47 -2.21
C TYR A 236 4.42 23.48 -1.67
N SER A 237 3.15 23.33 -2.04
CA SER A 237 2.06 24.13 -1.49
C SER A 237 1.51 23.59 -0.15
N PHE A 238 1.82 22.35 0.18
CA PHE A 238 1.33 21.66 1.39
C PHE A 238 2.44 21.47 2.45
N ASN A 239 3.56 20.82 2.08
CA ASN A 239 4.72 20.58 2.94
C ASN A 239 5.98 20.41 2.08
N SER A 240 6.84 21.43 2.03
CA SER A 240 8.00 21.44 1.13
C SER A 240 9.16 20.53 1.57
N TYR A 241 9.30 20.21 2.88
CA TYR A 241 10.39 19.40 3.43
C TYR A 241 9.85 18.11 4.04
N THR A 242 9.24 17.25 3.22
CA THR A 242 8.53 16.06 3.71
C THR A 242 9.46 14.99 4.25
N LEU A 243 10.51 14.62 3.52
CA LEU A 243 11.47 13.60 3.94
C LEU A 243 12.59 14.21 4.78
N ASN A 244 12.90 13.58 5.91
CA ASN A 244 14.06 13.96 6.71
C ASN A 244 15.37 13.41 6.11
N ARG A 245 16.49 13.99 6.48
CA ARG A 245 17.84 13.64 5.99
C ARG A 245 18.18 12.16 6.20
N THR A 246 17.79 11.61 7.35
CA THR A 246 18.03 10.22 7.71
C THR A 246 17.26 9.27 6.79
N ALA A 247 16.00 9.59 6.48
CA ALA A 247 15.19 8.80 5.55
C ALA A 247 15.76 8.83 4.13
N ILE A 248 16.21 10.01 3.64
CA ILE A 248 16.84 10.13 2.33
C ILE A 248 18.09 9.23 2.25
N ALA A 249 19.00 9.33 3.23
CA ALA A 249 20.21 8.52 3.26
C ALA A 249 19.91 7.01 3.36
N ALA A 250 18.97 6.63 4.24
CA ALA A 250 18.55 5.25 4.42
C ALA A 250 17.93 4.65 3.15
N GLY A 251 17.04 5.40 2.50
CA GLY A 251 16.37 4.99 1.28
C GLY A 251 17.36 4.83 0.12
N THR A 252 18.28 5.79 -0.06
CA THR A 252 19.33 5.73 -1.08
C THR A 252 20.18 4.47 -0.91
N ALA A 253 20.71 4.23 0.31
CA ALA A 253 21.54 3.06 0.58
C ALA A 253 20.78 1.73 0.40
N ALA A 254 19.49 1.69 0.79
CA ALA A 254 18.66 0.49 0.59
C ALA A 254 18.32 0.25 -0.88
N MET A 255 18.23 1.30 -1.71
CA MET A 255 17.97 1.18 -3.15
C MET A 255 19.20 0.68 -3.89
N GLU A 256 20.39 1.06 -3.45
CA GLU A 256 21.64 0.71 -4.08
C GLU A 256 22.16 -0.71 -3.72
N ASP A 257 21.71 -1.30 -2.59
CA ASP A 257 22.13 -2.65 -2.16
C ASP A 257 21.21 -3.75 -2.72
N GLU A 258 21.28 -3.95 -4.02
CA GLU A 258 20.44 -4.91 -4.74
C GLU A 258 20.71 -6.36 -4.31
N ASP A 259 21.97 -6.73 -4.05
CA ASP A 259 22.35 -8.10 -3.66
C ASP A 259 21.74 -8.49 -2.30
N TYR A 260 21.76 -7.57 -1.33
CA TYR A 260 21.11 -7.78 -0.04
C TYR A 260 19.61 -7.90 -0.22
N PHE A 261 19.02 -6.99 -0.98
CA PHE A 261 17.59 -6.96 -1.27
C PHE A 261 17.12 -8.29 -1.87
N GLN A 262 17.75 -8.76 -2.96
CA GLN A 262 17.34 -9.98 -3.65
C GLN A 262 17.45 -11.23 -2.78
N ARG A 263 18.53 -11.34 -1.98
CA ARG A 263 18.69 -12.46 -1.06
C ARG A 263 17.56 -12.57 -0.04
N HIS A 264 17.17 -11.44 0.58
CA HIS A 264 16.14 -11.44 1.62
C HIS A 264 14.74 -11.55 1.04
N LEU A 265 14.49 -10.94 -0.12
CA LEU A 265 13.26 -11.11 -0.87
C LEU A 265 13.00 -12.60 -1.18
N LYS A 266 14.01 -13.30 -1.68
CA LYS A 266 13.93 -14.74 -1.95
C LYS A 266 13.53 -15.54 -0.71
N LEU A 267 14.14 -15.27 0.44
CA LEU A 267 13.81 -15.94 1.71
C LEU A 267 12.35 -15.73 2.12
N VAL A 268 11.81 -14.50 1.97
CA VAL A 268 10.40 -14.21 2.27
C VAL A 268 9.48 -15.00 1.33
N VAL A 269 9.78 -15.01 0.03
CA VAL A 269 8.98 -15.74 -0.97
C VAL A 269 9.01 -17.24 -0.71
N GLU A 270 10.19 -17.82 -0.46
CA GLU A 270 10.33 -19.24 -0.13
C GLU A 270 9.56 -19.62 1.14
N THR A 271 9.61 -18.76 2.18
CA THR A 271 8.86 -18.99 3.42
C THR A 271 7.35 -18.91 3.17
N ARG A 272 6.87 -17.98 2.33
CA ARG A 272 5.46 -17.91 1.93
C ARG A 272 5.02 -19.21 1.24
N GLU A 273 5.77 -19.68 0.24
CA GLU A 273 5.41 -20.90 -0.50
C GLU A 273 5.43 -22.14 0.40
N TRP A 274 6.40 -22.25 1.31
CA TRP A 274 6.39 -23.28 2.34
C TRP A 274 5.14 -23.17 3.26
N THR A 275 4.81 -21.96 3.70
CA THR A 275 3.64 -21.73 4.57
C THR A 275 2.34 -22.11 3.86
N LYS A 276 2.20 -21.81 2.56
CA LYS A 276 1.04 -22.24 1.75
C LYS A 276 0.89 -23.76 1.76
N GLN A 277 2.00 -24.50 1.60
CA GLN A 277 1.98 -25.97 1.63
C GLN A 277 1.54 -26.50 3.00
N GLN A 278 2.04 -25.92 4.10
CA GLN A 278 1.67 -26.33 5.45
C GLN A 278 0.19 -26.04 5.76
N LEU A 279 -0.28 -24.85 5.40
CA LEU A 279 -1.68 -24.45 5.61
C LEU A 279 -2.65 -25.31 4.77
N ALA A 280 -2.30 -25.65 3.54
CA ALA A 280 -3.09 -26.54 2.69
C ALA A 280 -3.24 -27.95 3.32
N GLN A 281 -2.16 -28.49 3.89
CA GLN A 281 -2.20 -29.79 4.61
C GLN A 281 -3.12 -29.74 5.83
N LEU A 282 -3.27 -28.57 6.45
CA LEU A 282 -4.19 -28.35 7.57
C LEU A 282 -5.63 -28.02 7.13
N GLY A 283 -5.94 -28.03 5.83
CA GLY A 283 -7.28 -27.77 5.30
C GLY A 283 -7.64 -26.29 5.11
N PHE A 284 -6.69 -25.37 5.30
CA PHE A 284 -6.91 -23.95 5.00
C PHE A 284 -7.03 -23.70 3.51
N GLN A 285 -7.88 -22.74 3.17
CA GLN A 285 -8.09 -22.24 1.82
C GLN A 285 -7.59 -20.80 1.70
N PHE A 286 -6.96 -20.44 0.59
CA PHE A 286 -6.39 -19.12 0.34
C PHE A 286 -6.18 -18.88 -1.15
N PRO A 287 -6.26 -17.62 -1.65
CA PRO A 287 -5.84 -17.25 -2.99
C PRO A 287 -4.34 -17.44 -3.20
N ASP A 288 -3.90 -17.56 -4.46
CA ASP A 288 -2.47 -17.58 -4.80
C ASP A 288 -1.84 -16.20 -4.58
N SER A 289 -1.34 -15.98 -3.38
CA SER A 289 -0.74 -14.70 -3.00
C SER A 289 0.62 -14.47 -3.67
N LYS A 290 0.79 -13.27 -4.22
CA LYS A 290 2.06 -12.69 -4.71
C LYS A 290 2.57 -11.55 -3.80
N SER A 291 2.14 -11.55 -2.51
CA SER A 291 2.56 -10.59 -1.48
C SER A 291 3.33 -11.28 -0.35
N ASN A 292 3.68 -10.57 0.73
CA ASN A 292 4.30 -11.14 1.93
C ASN A 292 3.27 -11.56 2.99
N PHE A 293 2.04 -11.79 2.62
CA PHE A 293 0.96 -12.27 3.50
C PHE A 293 0.09 -13.30 2.78
N LEU A 294 -0.70 -14.03 3.55
CA LEU A 294 -1.73 -14.94 3.05
C LEU A 294 -3.10 -14.52 3.61
N PHE A 295 -4.11 -14.54 2.75
CA PHE A 295 -5.50 -14.29 3.12
C PHE A 295 -6.21 -15.63 3.24
N VAL A 296 -6.45 -16.12 4.47
CA VAL A 296 -6.81 -17.50 4.72
C VAL A 296 -8.21 -17.65 5.35
N THR A 297 -8.85 -18.77 5.04
CA THR A 297 -10.07 -19.24 5.70
C THR A 297 -10.02 -20.76 5.90
N HIS A 298 -10.92 -21.31 6.72
CA HIS A 298 -11.06 -22.74 6.93
C HIS A 298 -12.55 -23.11 6.95
N PRO A 299 -12.97 -24.20 6.27
CA PRO A 299 -14.39 -24.58 6.20
C PRO A 299 -14.95 -25.02 7.56
N ASP A 300 -14.15 -25.68 8.39
CA ASP A 300 -14.58 -26.30 9.65
C ASP A 300 -14.33 -25.43 10.88
N TYR A 301 -13.59 -24.31 10.77
CA TYR A 301 -13.26 -23.46 11.91
C TYR A 301 -13.82 -22.04 11.76
N ASP A 302 -14.37 -21.52 12.87
CA ASP A 302 -14.70 -20.11 12.97
C ASP A 302 -13.42 -19.28 13.07
N MET A 303 -13.18 -18.45 12.04
CA MET A 303 -11.98 -17.62 11.94
C MET A 303 -11.88 -16.56 13.05
N CYS A 304 -12.99 -16.17 13.69
CA CYS A 304 -12.97 -15.29 14.84
C CYS A 304 -12.49 -15.98 16.11
N GLN A 305 -12.91 -17.23 16.30
CA GLN A 305 -12.41 -18.03 17.40
C GLN A 305 -10.93 -18.32 17.22
N LEU A 306 -10.50 -18.65 16.00
CA LEU A 306 -9.09 -18.85 15.67
C LEU A 306 -8.27 -17.58 15.91
N PHE A 307 -8.75 -16.41 15.47
CA PHE A 307 -8.12 -15.12 15.74
C PHE A 307 -7.92 -14.89 17.24
N THR A 308 -8.98 -15.12 18.03
CA THR A 308 -8.95 -14.96 19.50
C THR A 308 -7.97 -15.94 20.14
N TYR A 309 -7.96 -17.20 19.67
CA TYR A 309 -7.04 -18.24 20.14
C TYR A 309 -5.57 -17.87 19.83
N LEU A 310 -5.25 -17.49 18.59
CA LEU A 310 -3.90 -17.06 18.21
C LEU A 310 -3.43 -15.88 19.05
N ARG A 311 -4.30 -14.89 19.27
CA ARG A 311 -4.01 -13.74 20.13
C ARG A 311 -3.71 -14.18 21.58
N SER A 312 -4.43 -15.16 22.13
CA SER A 312 -4.14 -15.71 23.47
C SER A 312 -2.78 -16.41 23.57
N LYS A 313 -2.21 -16.82 22.41
CA LYS A 313 -0.87 -17.39 22.28
C LYS A 313 0.18 -16.35 21.89
N GLN A 314 -0.14 -15.05 21.96
CA GLN A 314 0.72 -13.94 21.54
C GLN A 314 1.13 -13.99 20.06
N ILE A 315 0.28 -14.58 19.22
CA ILE A 315 0.40 -14.56 17.77
C ILE A 315 -0.60 -13.55 17.22
N PHE A 316 -0.12 -12.43 16.73
CA PHE A 316 -0.94 -11.32 16.27
C PHE A 316 -1.09 -11.35 14.75
N VAL A 317 -2.26 -11.73 14.28
CA VAL A 317 -2.67 -11.68 12.87
C VAL A 317 -3.66 -10.54 12.66
N ARG A 318 -3.93 -10.15 11.43
CA ARG A 318 -4.93 -9.11 11.12
C ARG A 318 -6.26 -9.77 10.78
N GLN A 319 -7.31 -9.41 11.52
CA GLN A 319 -8.67 -9.75 11.18
C GLN A 319 -9.23 -8.72 10.20
N GLN A 320 -9.86 -9.17 9.11
CA GLN A 320 -10.58 -8.34 8.17
C GLN A 320 -12.09 -8.51 8.38
N LYS A 321 -12.81 -7.38 8.49
CA LYS A 321 -14.27 -7.36 8.64
C LYS A 321 -14.88 -6.82 7.36
N TRP A 322 -15.31 -7.71 6.48
CA TRP A 322 -16.01 -7.34 5.26
C TRP A 322 -17.49 -7.74 5.36
N LYS A 323 -18.43 -6.84 5.10
CA LYS A 323 -19.86 -7.10 4.95
C LYS A 323 -20.28 -6.69 3.54
N PRO A 324 -21.24 -7.35 2.95
CA PRO A 324 -22.10 -8.48 3.35
C PRO A 324 -21.71 -9.83 2.75
N TYR A 325 -20.58 -9.90 2.03
CA TYR A 325 -20.24 -11.09 1.24
C TYR A 325 -19.58 -12.16 2.11
N TRP A 326 -20.29 -13.26 2.27
CA TRP A 326 -19.75 -14.51 2.71
C TRP A 326 -18.81 -15.03 1.65
N LEU A 327 -17.55 -14.65 1.72
CA LEU A 327 -16.52 -15.30 0.96
C LEU A 327 -15.90 -16.38 1.85
N PRO A 328 -15.77 -17.62 1.36
CA PRO A 328 -15.18 -18.71 2.14
C PRO A 328 -13.71 -18.47 2.51
N PHE A 329 -13.13 -17.33 2.16
CA PHE A 329 -11.69 -17.03 2.20
C PHE A 329 -11.32 -15.85 3.08
N GLY A 330 -12.17 -15.37 3.95
CA GLY A 330 -11.85 -14.22 4.78
C GLY A 330 -11.76 -14.56 6.26
N ASN A 331 -10.98 -13.79 7.03
CA ASN A 331 -11.05 -13.73 8.47
C ASN A 331 -12.35 -13.04 8.89
N PHE A 332 -13.51 -13.65 8.62
CA PHE A 332 -14.83 -13.08 8.88
C PHE A 332 -15.36 -13.50 10.23
N CYS A 333 -15.64 -12.52 11.10
CA CYS A 333 -16.36 -12.76 12.34
C CYS A 333 -17.86 -12.67 12.13
N LYS A 334 -18.59 -13.76 12.41
CA LYS A 334 -20.06 -13.80 12.36
C LYS A 334 -20.74 -12.90 13.40
N GLN A 335 -20.04 -12.47 14.43
CA GLN A 335 -20.64 -11.84 15.61
C GLN A 335 -21.10 -10.39 15.44
N ASN A 336 -20.86 -9.70 14.31
CA ASN A 336 -21.29 -8.31 14.14
C ASN A 336 -22.57 -8.12 13.32
N THR A 337 -23.50 -9.06 13.31
CA THR A 337 -24.86 -8.84 12.82
C THR A 337 -25.81 -8.23 13.85
N ARG A 338 -25.34 -7.96 15.06
CA ARG A 338 -26.08 -7.23 16.10
C ARG A 338 -25.15 -6.20 16.76
N LEU A 339 -24.83 -5.14 16.06
CA LEU A 339 -24.72 -3.85 16.70
C LEU A 339 -26.11 -3.24 16.57
N ASP A 340 -26.93 -3.56 17.55
CA ASP A 340 -28.14 -2.83 17.83
C ASP A 340 -27.81 -1.36 17.94
N SER A 341 -28.67 -0.57 17.30
CA SER A 341 -28.73 0.88 17.30
C SER A 341 -29.05 1.48 18.69
N LYS A 342 -28.38 0.99 19.75
CA LYS A 342 -28.55 1.49 21.11
C LYS A 342 -27.27 1.39 21.92
N GLU A 343 -26.28 2.19 21.52
CA GLU A 343 -25.32 2.76 22.47
C GLU A 343 -24.78 4.05 21.86
N LYS A 344 -25.67 5.05 21.91
CA LYS A 344 -25.26 6.43 21.96
C LYS A 344 -24.97 6.75 23.41
N ILE A 345 -23.70 6.87 23.77
CA ILE A 345 -23.26 7.82 24.78
C ILE A 345 -21.97 8.44 24.32
#